data_e7fa2483aaa164f3c846ffc8b6b6bfe5
#
_entry.id   e7fa2483aaa164f3c846ffc8b6b6bfe5
#
_cell.length_a   1.000
_cell.length_b   1.000
_cell.length_c   1.000
_cell.angle_alpha   90.00
_cell.angle_beta   90.00
_cell.angle_gamma   90.00
#
_symmetry.space_group_name_H-M   'P 1'
#
loop_
_entity.id
_entity.type
_entity.pdbx_description
1 polymer ?
#
loop_
_entity_poly.entity_id
_entity_poly.type
_entity_poly.pdbx_seq_one_letter_code
_entity_poly.pdbx_strand_id
1 'polypeptide(L)'
;MSANTNEGLLNSELTDSDQILIIKIFLNDGYGALTKNAELINRYGETFFKNKDVKNLLKSARFNKYFENRLKNAINTLNNLENMSNTNNYYFARNEVTKQLKQLGTAHAKVQNSFKTAFDKLERQELETVQGKFSGELDPKELFELYRETKDKNTEQGFKKT
;
A
#
# COMPACT_ATOMS: atom_id res chain seq x y z
N MET A 1 -7.46 -36.68 -11.84
CA MET A 1 -7.44 -35.72 -10.68
C MET A 1 -7.09 -34.34 -11.27
N SER A 2 -8.09 -33.52 -11.43
CA SER A 2 -7.94 -32.24 -12.09
C SER A 2 -7.49 -31.19 -11.06
N ALA A 3 -6.28 -30.67 -11.19
CA ALA A 3 -5.82 -29.52 -10.45
C ALA A 3 -6.53 -28.28 -11.02
N ASN A 4 -7.45 -27.73 -10.26
CA ASN A 4 -8.16 -26.51 -10.59
C ASN A 4 -7.18 -25.32 -10.56
N THR A 5 -6.84 -24.84 -11.72
CA THR A 5 -6.15 -23.59 -11.98
C THR A 5 -7.11 -22.41 -11.73
N ASN A 6 -7.22 -21.94 -10.50
CA ASN A 6 -8.00 -20.76 -10.10
C ASN A 6 -7.19 -19.45 -10.15
N GLU A 7 -6.12 -19.37 -10.91
CA GLU A 7 -5.22 -18.21 -10.90
C GLU A 7 -5.52 -17.11 -11.92
N GLY A 8 -6.54 -17.29 -12.77
CA GLY A 8 -6.83 -16.34 -13.87
C GLY A 8 -8.11 -15.52 -13.77
N LEU A 9 -8.94 -15.72 -12.74
CA LEU A 9 -10.34 -15.25 -12.75
C LEU A 9 -10.60 -13.84 -12.20
N LEU A 10 -9.61 -13.17 -11.61
CA LEU A 10 -9.88 -11.95 -10.84
C LEU A 10 -9.92 -10.64 -11.63
N ASN A 11 -9.25 -10.56 -12.77
CA ASN A 11 -9.14 -9.28 -13.48
C ASN A 11 -10.25 -9.05 -14.53
N SER A 12 -11.05 -10.05 -14.86
CA SER A 12 -12.11 -9.93 -15.88
C SER A 12 -13.56 -9.94 -15.35
N GLU A 13 -13.75 -10.29 -14.07
CA GLU A 13 -15.10 -10.53 -13.53
C GLU A 13 -15.54 -9.60 -12.40
N LEU A 14 -14.59 -8.91 -11.72
CA LEU A 14 -14.93 -8.00 -10.64
C LEU A 14 -15.28 -6.61 -11.21
N THR A 15 -16.56 -6.26 -11.19
CA THR A 15 -17.00 -4.94 -11.64
C THR A 15 -16.50 -3.83 -10.70
N ASP A 16 -16.31 -2.61 -11.23
CA ASP A 16 -15.93 -1.44 -10.42
C ASP A 16 -16.92 -1.19 -9.28
N SER A 17 -18.21 -1.41 -9.54
CA SER A 17 -19.27 -1.29 -8.54
C SER A 17 -19.08 -2.27 -7.38
N ASP A 18 -18.73 -3.52 -7.69
CA ASP A 18 -18.48 -4.54 -6.66
C ASP A 18 -17.18 -4.31 -5.91
N GLN A 19 -16.14 -3.79 -6.56
CA GLN A 19 -14.92 -3.36 -5.88
C GLN A 19 -15.22 -2.29 -4.84
N ILE A 20 -15.98 -1.27 -5.22
CA ILE A 20 -16.39 -0.19 -4.32
C ILE A 20 -17.21 -0.74 -3.16
N LEU A 21 -18.16 -1.63 -3.43
CA LEU A 21 -19.02 -2.26 -2.41
C LEU A 21 -18.18 -3.08 -1.42
N ILE A 22 -17.30 -3.93 -1.92
CA ILE A 22 -16.38 -4.76 -1.12
C ILE A 22 -15.52 -3.90 -0.20
N ILE A 23 -14.89 -2.86 -0.76
CA ILE A 23 -14.05 -1.92 0.00
C ILE A 23 -14.88 -1.20 1.06
N LYS A 24 -16.09 -0.74 0.73
CA LYS A 24 -16.98 -0.02 1.65
C LYS A 24 -17.37 -0.91 2.84
N ILE A 25 -17.84 -2.12 2.60
CA ILE A 25 -18.19 -3.07 3.67
C ILE A 25 -16.97 -3.37 4.54
N PHE A 26 -15.82 -3.65 3.92
CA PHE A 26 -14.60 -3.94 4.65
C PHE A 26 -14.14 -2.80 5.55
N LEU A 27 -14.16 -1.57 5.05
CA LEU A 27 -13.69 -0.40 5.81
C LEU A 27 -14.64 0.03 6.92
N ASN A 28 -15.94 -0.22 6.77
CA ASN A 28 -16.95 0.17 7.76
C ASN A 28 -17.23 -0.94 8.78
N ASP A 29 -17.43 -2.17 8.32
CA ASP A 29 -17.96 -3.27 9.11
C ASP A 29 -16.93 -4.40 9.33
N GLY A 30 -15.80 -4.33 8.64
CA GLY A 30 -14.69 -5.25 8.79
C GLY A 30 -14.79 -6.51 7.91
N TYR A 31 -13.73 -7.33 7.97
CA TYR A 31 -13.59 -8.53 7.15
C TYR A 31 -14.66 -9.58 7.45
N GLY A 32 -15.09 -9.70 8.71
CA GLY A 32 -16.12 -10.66 9.11
C GLY A 32 -17.49 -10.36 8.50
N ALA A 33 -17.88 -9.10 8.36
CA ALA A 33 -19.09 -8.69 7.68
C ALA A 33 -19.02 -8.95 6.17
N LEU A 34 -17.87 -8.66 5.57
CA LEU A 34 -17.62 -8.91 4.17
C LEU A 34 -17.77 -10.39 3.80
N THR A 35 -17.17 -11.29 4.60
CA THR A 35 -17.22 -12.74 4.36
C THR A 35 -18.57 -13.40 4.69
N LYS A 36 -19.51 -12.65 5.22
CA LYS A 36 -20.90 -13.09 5.50
C LYS A 36 -21.92 -12.40 4.60
N ASN A 37 -21.47 -11.54 3.68
CA ASN A 37 -22.39 -10.86 2.77
C ASN A 37 -22.96 -11.85 1.73
N ALA A 38 -24.24 -12.19 1.89
CA ALA A 38 -24.90 -13.23 1.07
C ALA A 38 -24.89 -12.88 -0.43
N GLU A 39 -25.04 -11.61 -0.79
CA GLU A 39 -25.05 -11.18 -2.20
C GLU A 39 -23.68 -11.41 -2.86
N LEU A 40 -22.60 -11.02 -2.19
CA LEU A 40 -21.25 -11.21 -2.70
C LEU A 40 -20.84 -12.69 -2.71
N ILE A 41 -21.27 -13.47 -1.69
CA ILE A 41 -21.02 -14.92 -1.63
C ILE A 41 -21.74 -15.63 -2.79
N ASN A 42 -22.99 -15.29 -3.06
CA ASN A 42 -23.74 -15.85 -4.18
C ASN A 42 -23.14 -15.52 -5.54
N ARG A 43 -22.55 -14.32 -5.67
CA ARG A 43 -21.96 -13.85 -6.93
C ARG A 43 -20.56 -14.41 -7.18
N TYR A 44 -19.71 -14.46 -6.16
CA TYR A 44 -18.28 -14.80 -6.29
C TYR A 44 -17.86 -16.09 -5.59
N GLY A 45 -18.69 -16.66 -4.73
CA GLY A 45 -18.39 -17.83 -3.92
C GLY A 45 -17.65 -17.52 -2.61
N GLU A 46 -17.70 -18.45 -1.65
CA GLU A 46 -17.11 -18.29 -0.32
C GLU A 46 -15.58 -18.17 -0.33
N THR A 47 -14.93 -18.80 -1.31
CA THR A 47 -13.45 -18.81 -1.40
C THR A 47 -12.88 -17.53 -1.99
N PHE A 48 -13.70 -16.70 -2.63
CA PHE A 48 -13.30 -15.46 -3.29
C PHE A 48 -12.51 -14.53 -2.36
N PHE A 49 -13.00 -14.31 -1.13
CA PHE A 49 -12.34 -13.44 -0.15
C PHE A 49 -11.02 -14.02 0.41
N LYS A 50 -10.75 -15.30 0.19
CA LYS A 50 -9.47 -15.94 0.57
C LYS A 50 -8.39 -15.72 -0.47
N ASN A 51 -8.77 -15.28 -1.67
CA ASN A 51 -7.86 -15.01 -2.75
C ASN A 51 -6.84 -13.91 -2.36
N LYS A 52 -5.59 -14.08 -2.81
CA LYS A 52 -4.47 -13.19 -2.51
C LYS A 52 -4.71 -11.77 -3.05
N ASP A 53 -5.28 -11.65 -4.25
CA ASP A 53 -5.49 -10.35 -4.90
C ASP A 53 -6.60 -9.56 -4.21
N VAL A 54 -7.70 -10.23 -3.81
CA VAL A 54 -8.75 -9.61 -2.99
C VAL A 54 -8.18 -9.14 -1.65
N LYS A 55 -7.36 -9.95 -0.99
CA LYS A 55 -6.70 -9.56 0.26
C LYS A 55 -5.76 -8.37 0.06
N ASN A 56 -5.05 -8.30 -1.05
CA ASN A 56 -4.17 -7.18 -1.37
C ASN A 56 -4.98 -5.91 -1.66
N LEU A 57 -6.09 -6.02 -2.39
CA LEU A 57 -7.03 -4.91 -2.61
C LEU A 57 -7.52 -4.33 -1.28
N LEU A 58 -7.95 -5.20 -0.36
CA LEU A 58 -8.43 -4.77 0.97
C LEU A 58 -7.33 -4.13 1.82
N LYS A 59 -6.11 -4.67 1.77
CA LYS A 59 -4.94 -4.08 2.47
C LYS A 59 -4.59 -2.71 1.90
N SER A 60 -4.61 -2.56 0.58
CA SER A 60 -4.37 -1.30 -0.10
C SER A 60 -5.43 -0.25 0.27
N ALA A 61 -6.70 -0.61 0.23
CA ALA A 61 -7.79 0.28 0.63
C ALA A 61 -7.66 0.74 2.10
N ARG A 62 -7.31 -0.18 3.01
CA ARG A 62 -7.05 0.15 4.41
C ARG A 62 -5.85 1.07 4.57
N PHE A 63 -4.76 0.80 3.88
CA PHE A 63 -3.57 1.62 3.92
C PHE A 63 -3.89 3.05 3.47
N ASN A 64 -4.52 3.22 2.30
CA ASN A 64 -4.85 4.53 1.75
C ASN A 64 -5.73 5.35 2.72
N LYS A 65 -6.79 4.73 3.26
CA LYS A 65 -7.68 5.40 4.23
C LYS A 65 -6.95 5.94 5.46
N TYR A 66 -6.08 5.11 6.05
CA TYR A 66 -5.43 5.48 7.31
C TYR A 66 -4.15 6.28 7.12
N PHE A 67 -3.39 6.00 6.06
CA PHE A 67 -2.13 6.70 5.79
C PHE A 67 -2.37 8.17 5.48
N GLU A 68 -3.31 8.47 4.59
CA GLU A 68 -3.64 9.83 4.20
C GLU A 68 -4.10 10.68 5.39
N ASN A 69 -5.00 10.14 6.21
CA ASN A 69 -5.46 10.83 7.42
C ASN A 69 -4.34 11.06 8.44
N ARG A 70 -3.47 10.07 8.65
CA ARG A 70 -2.34 10.19 9.58
C ARG A 70 -1.32 11.19 9.08
N LEU A 71 -1.02 11.18 7.78
CA LEU A 71 -0.11 12.14 7.16
C LEU A 71 -0.64 13.56 7.29
N LYS A 72 -1.92 13.79 6.99
CA LYS A 72 -2.58 15.10 7.15
C LYS A 72 -2.49 15.60 8.60
N ASN A 73 -2.78 14.73 9.57
CA ASN A 73 -2.68 15.09 10.99
C ASN A 73 -1.24 15.40 11.40
N ALA A 74 -0.26 14.65 10.92
CA ALA A 74 1.15 14.92 11.20
C ALA A 74 1.59 16.27 10.63
N ILE A 75 1.22 16.58 9.39
CA ILE A 75 1.50 17.87 8.74
C ILE A 75 0.85 19.02 9.53
N ASN A 76 -0.42 18.89 9.91
CA ASN A 76 -1.09 19.91 10.72
C ASN A 76 -0.40 20.13 12.07
N THR A 77 0.07 19.08 12.72
CA THR A 77 0.82 19.17 13.98
C THR A 77 2.15 19.88 13.78
N LEU A 78 2.87 19.62 12.68
CA LEU A 78 4.11 20.32 12.34
C LEU A 78 3.87 21.81 12.06
N ASN A 79 2.81 22.15 11.33
CA ASN A 79 2.43 23.54 11.09
C ASN A 79 2.10 24.29 12.41
N ASN A 80 1.45 23.60 13.35
CA ASN A 80 1.21 24.18 14.67
C ASN A 80 2.51 24.42 15.47
N LEU A 81 3.48 23.52 15.34
CA LEU A 81 4.82 23.70 15.96
C LEU A 81 5.56 24.88 15.30
N GLU A 82 5.42 25.07 13.99
CA GLU A 82 6.00 26.23 13.28
C GLU A 82 5.46 27.54 13.86
N ASN A 83 4.16 27.61 14.12
CA ASN A 83 3.52 28.82 14.71
C ASN A 83 4.08 29.16 16.11
N MET A 84 4.62 28.17 16.86
CA MET A 84 5.26 28.38 18.16
C MET A 84 6.63 29.06 18.05
N SER A 85 7.19 29.21 16.87
CA SER A 85 8.43 29.96 16.64
C SER A 85 8.26 31.48 16.76
N ASN A 86 7.00 31.99 16.86
CA ASN A 86 6.73 33.41 16.97
C ASN A 86 7.15 33.95 18.34
N THR A 87 8.23 34.70 18.38
CA THR A 87 8.84 35.26 19.59
C THR A 87 7.98 36.35 20.26
N ASN A 88 6.97 36.89 19.58
CA ASN A 88 6.04 37.82 20.20
C ASN A 88 5.08 37.13 21.18
N ASN A 89 4.81 35.83 20.95
CA ASN A 89 3.85 35.07 21.74
C ASN A 89 4.52 34.06 22.67
N TYR A 90 5.76 33.64 22.37
CA TYR A 90 6.44 32.55 23.07
C TYR A 90 7.88 32.92 23.44
N TYR A 91 8.28 32.54 24.63
CA TYR A 91 9.68 32.58 25.07
C TYR A 91 10.18 31.13 25.21
N PHE A 92 11.32 30.82 24.62
CA PHE A 92 11.86 29.46 24.62
C PHE A 92 13.41 29.45 24.70
N ALA A 93 13.92 28.41 25.33
CA ALA A 93 15.38 28.19 25.42
C ALA A 93 15.87 27.46 24.16
N ARG A 94 16.85 28.02 23.48
CA ARG A 94 17.41 27.52 22.23
C ARG A 94 17.84 26.07 22.29
N ASN A 95 18.56 25.67 23.33
CA ASN A 95 19.06 24.31 23.53
C ASN A 95 17.95 23.27 23.73
N GLU A 96 16.87 23.61 24.41
CA GLU A 96 15.73 22.72 24.60
C GLU A 96 15.01 22.48 23.29
N VAL A 97 14.66 23.55 22.55
CA VAL A 97 14.01 23.44 21.26
C VAL A 97 14.89 22.64 20.29
N THR A 98 16.20 22.92 20.23
CA THR A 98 17.11 22.17 19.35
C THR A 98 17.14 20.69 19.69
N LYS A 99 17.14 20.32 21.00
CA LYS A 99 17.09 18.93 21.43
C LYS A 99 15.82 18.21 20.98
N GLN A 100 14.66 18.87 21.13
CA GLN A 100 13.37 18.30 20.74
C GLN A 100 13.20 18.20 19.22
N LEU A 101 13.65 19.20 18.47
CA LEU A 101 13.65 19.13 17.00
C LEU A 101 14.55 18.00 16.47
N LYS A 102 15.67 17.72 17.16
CA LYS A 102 16.52 16.56 16.84
C LYS A 102 15.78 15.23 17.05
N GLN A 103 14.97 15.12 18.10
CA GLN A 103 14.14 13.93 18.33
C GLN A 103 13.09 13.76 17.22
N LEU A 104 12.47 14.84 16.77
CA LEU A 104 11.53 14.84 15.65
C LEU A 104 12.21 14.37 14.35
N GLY A 105 13.41 14.89 14.06
CA GLY A 105 14.22 14.45 12.92
C GLY A 105 14.53 12.94 12.98
N THR A 106 14.86 12.43 14.17
CA THR A 106 15.12 11.00 14.38
C THR A 106 13.85 10.17 14.13
N ALA A 107 12.70 10.61 14.61
CA ALA A 107 11.41 9.93 14.38
C ALA A 107 11.05 9.91 12.90
N HIS A 108 11.24 11.01 12.18
CA HIS A 108 11.04 11.10 10.74
C HIS A 108 11.93 10.13 9.97
N ALA A 109 13.24 10.11 10.28
CA ALA A 109 14.19 9.18 9.65
C ALA A 109 13.80 7.71 9.89
N LYS A 110 13.31 7.38 11.10
CA LYS A 110 12.83 6.03 11.43
C LYS A 110 11.64 5.63 10.54
N VAL A 111 10.69 6.54 10.33
CA VAL A 111 9.54 6.28 9.44
C VAL A 111 10.01 6.04 8.00
N GLN A 112 10.89 6.91 7.46
CA GLN A 112 11.44 6.74 6.13
C GLN A 112 12.16 5.39 5.94
N ASN A 113 13.00 5.01 6.90
CA ASN A 113 13.73 3.73 6.86
C ASN A 113 12.79 2.53 6.94
N SER A 114 11.70 2.62 7.72
CA SER A 114 10.69 1.56 7.80
C SER A 114 9.98 1.35 6.47
N PHE A 115 9.59 2.43 5.78
CA PHE A 115 8.99 2.32 4.45
C PHE A 115 9.99 1.83 3.41
N LYS A 116 11.24 2.30 3.43
CA LYS A 116 12.28 1.78 2.55
C LYS A 116 12.45 0.27 2.69
N THR A 117 12.56 -0.23 3.91
CA THR A 117 12.65 -1.68 4.18
C THR A 117 11.41 -2.44 3.69
N ALA A 118 10.23 -1.83 3.82
CA ALA A 118 8.98 -2.42 3.32
C ALA A 118 8.97 -2.48 1.79
N PHE A 119 9.43 -1.44 1.10
CA PHE A 119 9.55 -1.42 -0.37
C PHE A 119 10.54 -2.48 -0.87
N ASP A 120 11.73 -2.57 -0.27
CA ASP A 120 12.72 -3.59 -0.61
C ASP A 120 12.18 -5.03 -0.42
N LYS A 121 11.28 -5.23 0.57
CA LYS A 121 10.62 -6.51 0.78
C LYS A 121 9.56 -6.80 -0.29
N LEU A 122 8.76 -5.81 -0.66
CA LEU A 122 7.73 -5.95 -1.69
C LEU A 122 8.35 -6.25 -3.05
N GLU A 123 9.42 -5.53 -3.41
CA GLU A 123 10.17 -5.77 -4.65
C GLU A 123 10.74 -7.19 -4.72
N ARG A 124 11.30 -7.69 -3.61
CA ARG A 124 11.78 -9.09 -3.54
C ARG A 124 10.64 -10.10 -3.72
N GLN A 125 9.48 -9.88 -3.10
CA GLN A 125 8.33 -10.76 -3.25
C GLN A 125 7.77 -10.76 -4.67
N GLU A 126 7.76 -9.61 -5.35
CA GLU A 126 7.37 -9.51 -6.75
C GLU A 126 8.36 -10.27 -7.64
N LEU A 127 9.65 -10.13 -7.40
CA LEU A 127 10.72 -10.86 -8.11
C LEU A 127 10.59 -12.38 -7.93
N GLU A 128 10.42 -12.85 -6.71
CA GLU A 128 10.21 -14.28 -6.42
C GLU A 128 8.96 -14.82 -7.13
N THR A 129 7.90 -14.02 -7.21
CA THR A 129 6.67 -14.39 -7.92
C THR A 129 6.90 -14.48 -9.43
N VAL A 130 7.69 -13.58 -10.00
CA VAL A 130 8.06 -13.59 -11.42
C VAL A 130 8.99 -14.77 -11.71
N GLN A 131 10.01 -15.04 -10.89
CA GLN A 131 10.89 -16.20 -11.03
C GLN A 131 10.12 -17.53 -10.95
N GLY A 132 9.13 -17.64 -10.06
CA GLY A 132 8.29 -18.83 -9.95
C GLY A 132 7.41 -19.08 -11.19
N LYS A 133 7.12 -18.05 -11.99
CA LYS A 133 6.39 -18.17 -13.27
C LYS A 133 7.29 -18.51 -14.45
N PHE A 134 8.57 -18.16 -14.38
CA PHE A 134 9.60 -18.46 -15.38
C PHE A 134 10.52 -19.56 -14.85
N SER A 135 10.05 -20.80 -14.84
CA SER A 135 10.84 -21.96 -14.45
C SER A 135 11.84 -22.36 -15.54
N GLY A 136 12.84 -21.56 -15.84
CA GLY A 136 13.91 -21.93 -16.78
C GLY A 136 14.85 -20.79 -17.14
N GLU A 137 16.10 -20.98 -16.85
CA GLU A 137 17.28 -20.45 -17.54
C GLU A 137 17.65 -18.97 -17.52
N LEU A 138 16.90 -18.07 -16.90
CA LEU A 138 17.35 -16.68 -16.79
C LEU A 138 18.12 -16.44 -15.48
N ASP A 139 19.32 -15.84 -15.60
CA ASP A 139 20.09 -15.35 -14.46
C ASP A 139 19.25 -14.36 -13.64
N PRO A 140 19.26 -14.43 -12.31
CA PRO A 140 18.55 -13.50 -11.44
C PRO A 140 18.82 -12.02 -11.74
N LYS A 141 20.01 -11.69 -12.28
CA LYS A 141 20.35 -10.33 -12.71
C LYS A 141 19.62 -9.88 -13.98
N GLU A 142 19.55 -10.76 -14.97
CA GLU A 142 18.82 -10.49 -16.22
C GLU A 142 17.32 -10.34 -15.98
N LEU A 143 16.77 -11.14 -15.07
CA LEU A 143 15.37 -11.04 -14.65
C LEU A 143 15.07 -9.70 -13.94
N PHE A 144 16.01 -9.22 -13.15
CA PHE A 144 15.88 -7.95 -12.44
C PHE A 144 15.93 -6.75 -13.42
N GLU A 145 16.78 -6.80 -14.42
CA GLU A 145 16.86 -5.77 -15.46
C GLU A 145 15.58 -5.76 -16.32
N LEU A 146 15.08 -6.93 -16.71
CA LEU A 146 13.83 -7.07 -17.48
C LEU A 146 12.62 -6.53 -16.69
N TYR A 147 12.57 -6.79 -15.39
CA TYR A 147 11.54 -6.26 -14.49
C TYR A 147 11.60 -4.74 -14.37
N ARG A 148 12.79 -4.15 -14.26
CA ARG A 148 13.00 -2.71 -14.26
C ARG A 148 12.51 -2.06 -15.55
N GLU A 149 12.90 -2.62 -16.69
CA GLU A 149 12.50 -2.11 -18.01
C GLU A 149 10.99 -2.15 -18.24
N THR A 150 10.31 -3.21 -17.74
CA THR A 150 8.84 -3.31 -17.84
C THR A 150 8.14 -2.33 -16.91
N LYS A 151 8.70 -2.04 -15.74
CA LYS A 151 8.14 -1.08 -14.78
C LYS A 151 8.28 0.35 -15.29
N ASP A 152 9.42 0.71 -15.87
CA ASP A 152 9.67 2.03 -16.45
C ASP A 152 8.76 2.31 -17.66
N LYS A 153 8.55 1.34 -18.53
CA LYS A 153 7.62 1.44 -19.68
C LYS A 153 6.17 1.62 -19.24
N ASN A 154 5.73 0.98 -18.16
CA ASN A 154 4.37 1.15 -17.62
C ASN A 154 4.17 2.51 -16.95
N THR A 155 5.23 3.08 -16.37
CA THR A 155 5.20 4.42 -15.75
C THR A 155 5.13 5.51 -16.82
N GLU A 156 5.84 5.36 -17.94
CA GLU A 156 5.80 6.33 -19.06
C GLU A 156 4.46 6.31 -19.82
N GLN A 157 3.78 5.16 -19.91
CA GLN A 157 2.46 5.08 -20.55
C GLN A 157 1.34 5.67 -19.69
N GLY A 158 1.49 5.70 -18.37
CA GLY A 158 0.54 6.32 -17.44
C GLY A 158 0.51 7.85 -17.51
N PHE A 159 1.58 8.49 -17.95
CA PHE A 159 1.69 9.97 -18.04
C PHE A 159 1.25 10.59 -19.37
N LYS A 160 0.88 9.78 -20.37
CA LYS A 160 0.45 10.28 -21.70
C LYS A 160 -1.06 10.36 -21.92
N LYS A 161 -1.86 10.22 -20.83
CA LYS A 161 -3.32 10.42 -20.90
C LYS A 161 -3.77 11.50 -19.93
N THR A 162 -3.41 12.73 -20.25
CA THR A 162 -4.11 13.96 -19.83
C THR A 162 -4.03 14.97 -20.93
#